data_5f723a2ff99c4483b4c9b0587b44783e
#
_entry.id   5f723a2ff99c4483b4c9b0587b44783e
#
_cell.length_a   1.000
_cell.length_b   1.000
_cell.length_c   1.000
_cell.angle_alpha   90.00
_cell.angle_beta   90.00
_cell.angle_gamma   90.00
#
_symmetry.space_group_name_H-M   'P 1'
#
loop_
_entity.id
_entity.type
_entity.pdbx_description
1 polymer ?
#
loop_
_entity_poly.entity_id
_entity_poly.type
_entity_poly.pdbx_seq_one_letter_code
_entity_poly.pdbx_strand_id
1 'polypeptide(L)'
;WPESNDEPKLQGFAGYKVGMTHVIMIDDTKNSLTEGSEISVPVTVIETPAIRVAAIRAYGEDTYGEKAIGEAWTNVLDSDLDRRIKAPKNHDVNAALAKIEGLVEDGTVTDIRLITYTLPSSLTGVPKKVPDIMETGVSGADAKAKFEYAKNVLGTMVDVSDVFGNGGIIDVAAITTGHGTQGPVKRWGINLMKNKHSRQGSLRQVGTLGPWTPAHVSWRVPQMGQMGYHQRTEYNKRILKISSDADEINPAGGFTNYGLVRGNYILIKGSVPGPSKRLIRLREPTRSKVSSIGEPQIVHISTQSKQG
;
A
#
# COMPACT_ATOMS: atom_id res chain seq x y z
N TRP A 1 10.45 -8.65 -2.02
CA TRP A 1 9.42 -9.22 -1.16
C TRP A 1 10.07 -9.90 0.02
N PRO A 2 9.38 -10.02 1.20
CA PRO A 2 9.93 -10.77 2.32
C PRO A 2 10.02 -12.25 1.96
N GLU A 3 11.11 -12.88 2.37
CA GLU A 3 11.24 -14.34 2.31
C GLU A 3 10.31 -14.94 3.38
N SER A 4 9.51 -15.90 3.01
CA SER A 4 8.63 -16.65 3.90
C SER A 4 8.66 -18.12 3.48
N ASN A 5 8.81 -18.98 4.48
CA ASN A 5 8.73 -20.44 4.31
C ASN A 5 7.32 -20.96 4.61
N ASP A 6 6.34 -20.04 4.79
CA ASP A 6 4.95 -20.38 5.05
C ASP A 6 4.29 -20.99 3.79
N GLU A 7 3.04 -21.41 3.97
CA GLU A 7 2.22 -21.85 2.85
C GLU A 7 2.15 -20.78 1.75
N PRO A 8 2.10 -21.19 0.47
CA PRO A 8 2.05 -20.24 -0.64
C PRO A 8 0.79 -19.38 -0.57
N LYS A 9 0.98 -18.05 -0.49
CA LYS A 9 -0.09 -17.04 -0.53
C LYS A 9 0.42 -15.74 -1.14
N LEU A 10 -0.47 -14.84 -1.53
CA LEU A 10 -0.12 -13.49 -1.94
C LEU A 10 0.51 -12.71 -0.77
N GLN A 11 1.61 -12.01 -1.03
CA GLN A 11 2.31 -11.19 -0.03
C GLN A 11 1.89 -9.72 -0.06
N GLY A 12 0.94 -9.35 -0.90
CA GLY A 12 0.51 -7.97 -1.02
C GLY A 12 -0.91 -7.82 -1.49
N PHE A 13 -1.48 -6.65 -1.22
CA PHE A 13 -2.85 -6.27 -1.57
C PHE A 13 -2.92 -4.78 -1.89
N ALA A 14 -4.06 -4.34 -2.39
CA ALA A 14 -4.32 -2.92 -2.64
C ALA A 14 -5.72 -2.51 -2.19
N GLY A 15 -5.81 -1.26 -1.73
CA GLY A 15 -7.07 -0.65 -1.37
C GLY A 15 -7.05 0.85 -1.60
N TYR A 16 -8.14 1.51 -1.29
CA TYR A 16 -8.29 2.95 -1.45
C TYR A 16 -8.55 3.60 -0.09
N LYS A 17 -7.76 4.62 0.23
CA LYS A 17 -7.89 5.33 1.50
C LYS A 17 -9.24 6.04 1.58
N VAL A 18 -10.00 5.74 2.61
CA VAL A 18 -11.29 6.37 2.89
C VAL A 18 -11.08 7.62 3.73
N GLY A 19 -10.63 7.45 4.96
CA GLY A 19 -10.48 8.51 5.93
C GLY A 19 -9.86 7.99 7.22
N MET A 20 -10.03 8.75 8.28
CA MET A 20 -9.56 8.37 9.61
C MET A 20 -10.70 8.50 10.63
N THR A 21 -10.70 7.59 11.58
CA THR A 21 -11.55 7.63 12.78
C THR A 21 -10.72 7.21 13.99
N HIS A 22 -11.35 6.94 15.11
CA HIS A 22 -10.70 6.34 16.27
C HIS A 22 -11.51 5.14 16.76
N VAL A 23 -10.83 4.22 17.37
CA VAL A 23 -11.41 3.07 18.03
C VAL A 23 -11.01 3.04 19.49
N ILE A 24 -11.87 2.51 20.35
CA ILE A 24 -11.55 2.17 21.73
C ILE A 24 -11.23 0.69 21.72
N MET A 25 -10.04 0.33 22.18
CA MET A 25 -9.57 -1.04 22.27
C MET A 25 -8.85 -1.26 23.60
N ILE A 26 -8.76 -2.52 24.02
CA ILE A 26 -7.94 -2.89 25.18
C ILE A 26 -6.47 -2.92 24.74
N ASP A 27 -5.61 -2.27 25.51
CA ASP A 27 -4.16 -2.28 25.26
C ASP A 27 -3.56 -3.65 25.56
N ASP A 28 -3.10 -4.32 24.51
CA ASP A 28 -2.45 -5.63 24.57
C ASP A 28 -0.92 -5.53 24.49
N THR A 29 -0.37 -4.31 24.61
CA THR A 29 1.06 -4.07 24.55
C THR A 29 1.70 -4.48 25.88
N LYS A 30 2.49 -5.55 25.86
CA LYS A 30 3.21 -6.05 27.03
C LYS A 30 4.12 -4.98 27.64
N ASN A 31 4.11 -4.89 28.97
CA ASN A 31 4.89 -3.92 29.76
C ASN A 31 4.53 -2.44 29.48
N SER A 32 3.36 -2.16 28.92
CA SER A 32 2.82 -0.80 28.84
C SER A 32 2.20 -0.39 30.17
N LEU A 33 2.24 0.91 30.50
CA LEU A 33 1.54 1.45 31.67
C LEU A 33 0.01 1.33 31.55
N THR A 34 -0.49 1.13 30.35
CA THR A 34 -1.92 1.01 30.02
C THR A 34 -2.33 -0.42 29.66
N GLU A 35 -1.47 -1.41 29.89
CA GLU A 35 -1.76 -2.82 29.61
C GLU A 35 -3.07 -3.25 30.29
N GLY A 36 -3.99 -3.83 29.51
CA GLY A 36 -5.31 -4.26 29.98
C GLY A 36 -6.35 -3.14 30.18
N SER A 37 -5.98 -1.87 29.98
CA SER A 37 -6.91 -0.74 30.05
C SER A 37 -7.45 -0.37 28.69
N GLU A 38 -8.62 0.30 28.65
CA GLU A 38 -9.19 0.84 27.43
C GLU A 38 -8.39 2.07 26.97
N ILE A 39 -7.97 2.04 25.72
CA ILE A 39 -7.25 3.16 25.08
C ILE A 39 -7.95 3.60 23.80
N SER A 40 -7.93 4.91 23.54
CA SER A 40 -8.40 5.47 22.26
C SER A 40 -7.25 5.48 21.25
N VAL A 41 -7.42 4.79 20.15
CA VAL A 41 -6.41 4.62 19.11
C VAL A 41 -6.90 5.22 17.79
N PRO A 42 -6.13 6.13 17.16
CA PRO A 42 -6.47 6.63 15.83
C PRO A 42 -6.28 5.50 14.80
N VAL A 43 -7.22 5.41 13.86
CA VAL A 43 -7.19 4.40 12.80
C VAL A 43 -7.46 5.02 11.43
N THR A 44 -6.84 4.45 10.43
CA THR A 44 -7.15 4.75 9.02
C THR A 44 -8.02 3.63 8.45
N VAL A 45 -9.09 4.04 7.79
CA VAL A 45 -10.00 3.15 7.06
C VAL A 45 -9.54 3.08 5.61
N ILE A 46 -9.36 1.87 5.10
CA ILE A 46 -9.03 1.59 3.70
C ILE A 46 -10.10 0.65 3.15
N GLU A 47 -10.78 1.03 2.08
CA GLU A 47 -11.70 0.16 1.37
C GLU A 47 -10.91 -0.73 0.41
N THR A 48 -11.13 -2.04 0.50
CA THR A 48 -10.33 -3.07 -0.17
C THR A 48 -11.23 -3.92 -1.07
N PRO A 49 -11.51 -3.44 -2.31
CA PRO A 49 -12.23 -4.28 -3.27
C PRO A 49 -11.39 -5.52 -3.60
N ALA A 50 -12.04 -6.61 -3.96
CA ALA A 50 -11.35 -7.79 -4.45
C ALA A 50 -10.42 -7.40 -5.62
N ILE A 51 -9.20 -7.95 -5.63
CA ILE A 51 -8.25 -7.78 -6.71
C ILE A 51 -8.30 -8.98 -7.63
N ARG A 52 -8.12 -8.78 -8.93
CA ARG A 52 -8.06 -9.87 -9.90
C ARG A 52 -6.63 -10.15 -10.34
N VAL A 53 -6.32 -11.43 -10.50
CA VAL A 53 -5.03 -11.91 -10.99
C VAL A 53 -5.07 -12.00 -12.51
N ALA A 54 -4.24 -11.18 -13.19
CA ALA A 54 -4.19 -11.11 -14.66
C ALA A 54 -3.17 -12.05 -15.28
N ALA A 55 -2.01 -12.19 -14.63
CA ALA A 55 -0.92 -12.98 -15.19
C ALA A 55 0.04 -13.49 -14.12
N ILE A 56 0.76 -14.53 -14.46
CA ILE A 56 1.91 -15.06 -13.74
C ILE A 56 3.17 -14.56 -14.43
N ARG A 57 4.14 -14.08 -13.66
CA ARG A 57 5.45 -13.68 -14.16
C ARG A 57 6.54 -14.45 -13.43
N ALA A 58 7.36 -15.18 -14.19
CA ALA A 58 8.51 -15.91 -13.69
C ALA A 58 9.77 -15.07 -13.82
N TYR A 59 10.57 -15.04 -12.76
CA TYR A 59 11.84 -14.34 -12.69
C TYR A 59 12.99 -15.36 -12.60
N GLY A 60 14.06 -15.07 -13.30
CA GLY A 60 15.35 -15.75 -13.17
C GLY A 60 16.42 -14.74 -12.81
N GLU A 61 17.52 -15.21 -12.27
CA GLU A 61 18.67 -14.40 -11.93
C GLU A 61 19.72 -14.45 -13.03
N ASP A 62 20.19 -13.30 -13.46
CA ASP A 62 21.28 -13.12 -14.40
C ASP A 62 22.41 -12.33 -13.69
N THR A 63 23.59 -12.26 -14.29
CA THR A 63 24.74 -11.48 -13.78
C THR A 63 24.42 -10.02 -13.46
N TYR A 64 23.35 -9.48 -14.06
CA TYR A 64 22.87 -8.11 -13.84
C TYR A 64 21.71 -8.01 -12.85
N GLY A 65 21.26 -9.13 -12.26
CA GLY A 65 20.17 -9.20 -11.31
C GLY A 65 18.92 -9.91 -11.82
N GLU A 66 17.78 -9.72 -11.14
CA GLU A 66 16.51 -10.36 -11.48
C GLU A 66 16.00 -9.92 -12.86
N LYS A 67 15.61 -10.89 -13.69
CA LYS A 67 15.06 -10.69 -15.03
C LYS A 67 13.79 -11.51 -15.21
N ALA A 68 12.74 -10.91 -15.77
CA ALA A 68 11.56 -11.66 -16.18
C ALA A 68 11.90 -12.57 -17.38
N ILE A 69 11.68 -13.87 -17.23
CA ILE A 69 11.99 -14.91 -18.22
C ILE A 69 10.74 -15.49 -18.90
N GLY A 70 9.57 -15.37 -18.27
CA GLY A 70 8.31 -15.85 -18.81
C GLY A 70 7.10 -15.16 -18.20
N GLU A 71 6.04 -15.07 -19.00
CA GLU A 71 4.73 -14.55 -18.56
C GLU A 71 3.61 -15.43 -19.14
N ALA A 72 2.59 -15.69 -18.33
CA ALA A 72 1.35 -16.35 -18.73
C ALA A 72 0.16 -15.49 -18.34
N TRP A 73 -0.56 -14.98 -19.32
CA TRP A 73 -1.76 -14.15 -19.13
C TRP A 73 -3.02 -15.02 -19.15
N THR A 74 -4.02 -14.66 -18.32
CA THR A 74 -5.34 -15.32 -18.36
C THR A 74 -6.19 -14.80 -19.52
N ASN A 75 -7.13 -15.63 -20.01
CA ASN A 75 -8.16 -15.20 -20.95
C ASN A 75 -9.34 -14.50 -20.25
N VAL A 76 -9.43 -14.63 -18.93
CA VAL A 76 -10.52 -14.08 -18.12
C VAL A 76 -10.12 -12.70 -17.60
N LEU A 77 -10.27 -11.67 -18.44
CA LEU A 77 -9.94 -10.30 -18.14
C LEU A 77 -11.18 -9.41 -18.18
N ASP A 78 -11.23 -8.40 -17.31
CA ASP A 78 -12.30 -7.40 -17.32
C ASP A 78 -12.08 -6.38 -18.44
N SER A 79 -13.17 -5.92 -19.06
CA SER A 79 -13.14 -4.88 -20.10
C SER A 79 -12.54 -3.55 -19.64
N ASP A 80 -12.59 -3.28 -18.34
CA ASP A 80 -11.97 -2.07 -17.76
C ASP A 80 -10.45 -2.10 -17.86
N LEU A 81 -9.81 -3.29 -17.91
CA LEU A 81 -8.36 -3.42 -18.05
C LEU A 81 -7.85 -2.83 -19.37
N ASP A 82 -8.64 -2.90 -20.45
CA ASP A 82 -8.31 -2.31 -21.77
C ASP A 82 -8.10 -0.79 -21.71
N ARG A 83 -8.62 -0.13 -20.67
CA ARG A 83 -8.38 1.31 -20.42
C ARG A 83 -6.94 1.61 -19.97
N ARG A 84 -6.24 0.62 -19.49
CA ARG A 84 -4.89 0.76 -18.95
C ARG A 84 -3.84 0.09 -19.82
N ILE A 85 -4.10 -1.12 -20.28
CA ILE A 85 -3.19 -1.96 -21.06
C ILE A 85 -3.99 -2.75 -22.07
N LYS A 86 -3.45 -2.90 -23.27
CA LYS A 86 -3.99 -3.84 -24.24
C LYS A 86 -3.41 -5.22 -23.93
N ALA A 87 -4.25 -6.07 -23.36
CA ALA A 87 -3.88 -7.45 -23.11
C ALA A 87 -3.76 -8.23 -24.44
N PRO A 88 -2.93 -9.28 -24.48
CA PRO A 88 -2.84 -10.13 -25.67
C PRO A 88 -4.17 -10.83 -25.91
N LYS A 89 -4.72 -10.67 -27.13
CA LYS A 89 -6.03 -11.22 -27.50
C LYS A 89 -5.98 -12.66 -27.96
N ASN A 90 -4.90 -13.03 -28.66
CA ASN A 90 -4.70 -14.36 -29.23
C ASN A 90 -3.45 -14.95 -28.62
N HIS A 91 -3.58 -15.57 -27.46
CA HIS A 91 -2.50 -16.29 -26.82
C HIS A 91 -3.02 -17.61 -26.27
N ASP A 92 -2.17 -18.61 -26.28
CA ASP A 92 -2.46 -19.90 -25.66
C ASP A 92 -1.92 -19.90 -24.23
N VAL A 93 -2.86 -19.80 -23.28
CA VAL A 93 -2.54 -19.80 -21.84
C VAL A 93 -1.84 -21.10 -21.44
N ASN A 94 -2.32 -22.23 -21.97
CA ASN A 94 -1.78 -23.54 -21.61
C ASN A 94 -0.34 -23.72 -22.12
N ALA A 95 -0.04 -23.26 -23.33
CA ALA A 95 1.30 -23.27 -23.87
C ALA A 95 2.26 -22.35 -23.08
N ALA A 96 1.77 -21.18 -22.64
CA ALA A 96 2.55 -20.26 -21.81
C ALA A 96 2.81 -20.84 -20.41
N LEU A 97 1.81 -21.47 -19.78
CA LEU A 97 1.97 -22.17 -18.50
C LEU A 97 2.94 -23.33 -18.60
N ALA A 98 2.84 -24.20 -19.64
CA ALA A 98 3.75 -25.31 -19.86
C ALA A 98 5.20 -24.84 -20.07
N LYS A 99 5.38 -23.68 -20.73
CA LYS A 99 6.72 -23.09 -20.87
C LYS A 99 7.29 -22.66 -19.52
N ILE A 100 6.49 -22.01 -18.66
CA ILE A 100 6.95 -21.61 -17.32
C ILE A 100 7.22 -22.85 -16.46
N GLU A 101 6.38 -23.89 -16.55
CA GLU A 101 6.55 -25.16 -15.85
C GLU A 101 7.89 -25.82 -16.19
N GLY A 102 8.23 -25.90 -17.48
CA GLY A 102 9.55 -26.39 -17.91
C GLY A 102 10.72 -25.57 -17.35
N LEU A 103 10.61 -24.23 -17.34
CA LEU A 103 11.64 -23.37 -16.74
C LEU A 103 11.76 -23.54 -15.21
N VAL A 104 10.66 -23.87 -14.52
CA VAL A 104 10.66 -24.18 -13.07
C VAL A 104 11.32 -25.55 -12.83
N GLU A 105 11.07 -26.54 -13.69
CA GLU A 105 11.70 -27.84 -13.61
C GLU A 105 13.21 -27.77 -13.88
N ASP A 106 13.62 -26.95 -14.84
CA ASP A 106 15.04 -26.69 -15.17
C ASP A 106 15.79 -25.92 -14.07
N GLY A 107 15.06 -25.42 -13.04
CA GLY A 107 15.64 -24.65 -11.93
C GLY A 107 16.15 -23.26 -12.31
N THR A 108 15.76 -22.73 -13.47
CA THR A 108 16.13 -21.38 -13.91
C THR A 108 15.28 -20.28 -13.28
N VAL A 109 14.11 -20.63 -12.73
CA VAL A 109 13.19 -19.70 -12.05
C VAL A 109 13.58 -19.55 -10.58
N THR A 110 13.89 -18.33 -10.18
CA THR A 110 14.22 -17.97 -8.78
C THR A 110 13.00 -17.48 -8.02
N ASP A 111 12.10 -16.71 -8.67
CA ASP A 111 10.91 -16.15 -8.03
C ASP A 111 9.71 -16.11 -8.98
N ILE A 112 8.52 -16.22 -8.40
CA ILE A 112 7.24 -16.12 -9.13
C ILE A 112 6.42 -15.00 -8.52
N ARG A 113 5.94 -14.12 -9.37
CA ARG A 113 5.09 -12.99 -9.00
C ARG A 113 3.83 -12.98 -9.83
N LEU A 114 2.77 -12.45 -9.25
CA LEU A 114 1.48 -12.28 -9.92
C LEU A 114 1.26 -10.84 -10.34
N ILE A 115 0.82 -10.64 -11.56
CA ILE A 115 0.31 -9.35 -12.01
C ILE A 115 -1.15 -9.27 -11.60
N THR A 116 -1.45 -8.36 -10.67
CA THR A 116 -2.79 -8.15 -10.13
C THR A 116 -3.29 -6.77 -10.49
N TYR A 117 -4.59 -6.60 -10.56
CA TYR A 117 -5.20 -5.30 -10.78
C TYR A 117 -6.45 -5.10 -9.94
N THR A 118 -6.71 -3.84 -9.62
CA THR A 118 -7.87 -3.41 -8.86
C THR A 118 -9.04 -3.09 -9.79
N LEU A 119 -10.26 -3.17 -9.28
CA LEU A 119 -11.49 -2.78 -9.96
C LEU A 119 -12.11 -1.54 -9.29
N PRO A 120 -11.55 -0.33 -9.50
CA PRO A 120 -12.06 0.88 -8.87
C PRO A 120 -13.48 1.26 -9.31
N SER A 121 -13.94 0.76 -10.46
CA SER A 121 -15.31 0.93 -10.94
C SER A 121 -16.38 0.33 -10.01
N SER A 122 -16.02 -0.66 -9.19
CA SER A 122 -16.92 -1.25 -8.18
C SER A 122 -17.13 -0.33 -6.96
N LEU A 123 -16.25 0.67 -6.76
CA LEU A 123 -16.28 1.56 -5.60
C LEU A 123 -17.01 2.86 -5.90
N THR A 124 -18.03 3.18 -5.10
CA THR A 124 -18.79 4.44 -5.27
C THR A 124 -18.01 5.67 -4.81
N GLY A 125 -17.13 5.52 -3.82
CA GLY A 125 -16.33 6.62 -3.26
C GLY A 125 -15.17 7.08 -4.14
N VAL A 126 -14.74 6.27 -5.13
CA VAL A 126 -13.58 6.54 -5.98
C VAL A 126 -14.01 6.86 -7.41
N PRO A 127 -13.95 8.11 -7.88
CA PRO A 127 -14.38 8.50 -9.22
C PRO A 127 -13.32 8.12 -10.28
N LYS A 128 -12.92 6.86 -10.32
CA LYS A 128 -11.90 6.32 -11.21
C LYS A 128 -12.42 5.01 -11.81
N LYS A 129 -12.29 4.85 -13.12
CA LYS A 129 -12.65 3.61 -13.84
C LYS A 129 -11.43 2.83 -14.31
N VAL A 130 -10.27 3.50 -14.42
CA VAL A 130 -9.03 2.88 -14.90
C VAL A 130 -8.43 2.03 -13.79
N PRO A 131 -8.23 0.72 -13.99
CA PRO A 131 -7.58 -0.17 -13.04
C PRO A 131 -6.18 0.28 -12.66
N ASP A 132 -5.78 -0.03 -11.43
CA ASP A 132 -4.38 0.06 -10.99
C ASP A 132 -3.78 -1.34 -11.08
N ILE A 133 -2.73 -1.45 -11.90
CA ILE A 133 -1.99 -2.71 -12.11
C ILE A 133 -0.78 -2.69 -11.19
N MET A 134 -0.53 -3.80 -10.55
CA MET A 134 0.63 -3.99 -9.69
C MET A 134 1.17 -5.40 -9.80
N GLU A 135 2.39 -5.56 -9.41
CA GLU A 135 3.05 -6.84 -9.26
C GLU A 135 3.09 -7.21 -7.79
N THR A 136 2.73 -8.43 -7.48
CA THR A 136 2.63 -8.95 -6.11
C THR A 136 3.41 -10.24 -6.00
N GLY A 137 4.27 -10.35 -4.99
CA GLY A 137 5.03 -11.56 -4.68
C GLY A 137 4.12 -12.66 -4.14
N VAL A 138 4.57 -13.89 -4.28
CA VAL A 138 3.97 -15.09 -3.69
C VAL A 138 4.92 -15.63 -2.64
N SER A 139 4.42 -15.91 -1.41
CA SER A 139 5.20 -16.58 -0.36
C SER A 139 5.44 -18.05 -0.71
N GLY A 140 6.39 -18.66 -0.04
CA GLY A 140 6.74 -20.09 -0.19
C GLY A 140 8.22 -20.28 -0.36
N ALA A 141 8.72 -21.44 0.07
CA ALA A 141 10.14 -21.78 -0.01
C ALA A 141 10.56 -22.15 -1.44
N ASP A 142 9.71 -22.92 -2.14
CA ASP A 142 10.04 -23.50 -3.43
C ASP A 142 9.32 -22.83 -4.59
N ALA A 143 10.03 -22.63 -5.71
CA ALA A 143 9.45 -22.07 -6.94
C ALA A 143 8.30 -22.94 -7.48
N LYS A 144 8.36 -24.27 -7.28
CA LYS A 144 7.29 -25.19 -7.69
C LYS A 144 5.99 -24.95 -6.91
N ALA A 145 6.07 -24.85 -5.58
CA ALA A 145 4.91 -24.57 -4.75
C ALA A 145 4.30 -23.21 -5.06
N LYS A 146 5.13 -22.18 -5.28
CA LYS A 146 4.69 -20.85 -5.72
C LYS A 146 3.96 -20.93 -7.07
N PHE A 147 4.47 -21.74 -8.01
CA PHE A 147 3.86 -21.88 -9.33
C PHE A 147 2.52 -22.59 -9.29
N GLU A 148 2.40 -23.66 -8.50
CA GLU A 148 1.11 -24.37 -8.33
C GLU A 148 0.04 -23.45 -7.73
N TYR A 149 0.40 -22.69 -6.69
CA TYR A 149 -0.50 -21.67 -6.13
C TYR A 149 -0.89 -20.62 -7.18
N ALA A 150 0.10 -20.09 -7.91
CA ALA A 150 -0.12 -19.10 -8.95
C ALA A 150 -1.07 -19.61 -10.06
N LYS A 151 -0.93 -20.87 -10.46
CA LYS A 151 -1.79 -21.54 -11.45
C LYS A 151 -3.23 -21.63 -10.97
N ASN A 152 -3.44 -21.96 -9.68
CA ASN A 152 -4.77 -22.07 -9.08
C ASN A 152 -5.49 -20.72 -8.95
N VAL A 153 -4.73 -19.64 -8.72
CA VAL A 153 -5.28 -18.30 -8.50
C VAL A 153 -5.38 -17.47 -9.79
N LEU A 154 -4.80 -17.95 -10.90
CA LEU A 154 -4.80 -17.25 -12.18
C LEU A 154 -6.22 -16.99 -12.69
N GLY A 155 -6.57 -15.73 -12.95
CA GLY A 155 -7.89 -15.31 -13.43
C GLY A 155 -8.97 -15.21 -12.35
N THR A 156 -8.69 -15.58 -11.10
CA THR A 156 -9.62 -15.48 -9.99
C THR A 156 -9.60 -14.10 -9.34
N MET A 157 -10.60 -13.82 -8.52
CA MET A 157 -10.65 -12.69 -7.59
C MET A 157 -10.14 -13.14 -6.23
N VAL A 158 -9.34 -12.32 -5.60
CA VAL A 158 -8.76 -12.55 -4.28
C VAL A 158 -9.25 -11.46 -3.34
N ASP A 159 -9.75 -11.84 -2.17
CA ASP A 159 -10.17 -10.93 -1.12
C ASP A 159 -9.03 -10.63 -0.14
N VAL A 160 -9.17 -9.54 0.59
CA VAL A 160 -8.15 -9.13 1.57
C VAL A 160 -8.00 -10.13 2.72
N SER A 161 -9.07 -10.83 3.08
CA SER A 161 -9.09 -11.89 4.09
C SER A 161 -8.24 -13.12 3.74
N ASP A 162 -8.05 -13.37 2.43
CA ASP A 162 -7.23 -14.50 1.95
C ASP A 162 -5.72 -14.19 2.05
N VAL A 163 -5.38 -12.90 2.19
CA VAL A 163 -3.99 -12.43 2.22
C VAL A 163 -3.55 -12.04 3.62
N PHE A 164 -4.39 -11.31 4.34
CA PHE A 164 -4.07 -10.77 5.66
C PHE A 164 -5.11 -11.18 6.70
N GLY A 165 -4.65 -11.34 7.94
CA GLY A 165 -5.51 -11.61 9.10
C GLY A 165 -5.57 -10.45 10.08
N ASN A 166 -6.55 -10.47 11.00
CA ASN A 166 -6.65 -9.54 12.11
C ASN A 166 -5.39 -9.61 12.99
N GLY A 167 -4.94 -8.47 13.48
CA GLY A 167 -3.72 -8.38 14.29
C GLY A 167 -2.41 -8.50 13.50
N GLY A 168 -2.48 -8.76 12.19
CA GLY A 168 -1.31 -8.84 11.32
C GLY A 168 -0.55 -7.52 11.23
N ILE A 169 0.75 -7.61 10.98
CA ILE A 169 1.61 -6.47 10.72
C ILE A 169 1.82 -6.36 9.21
N ILE A 170 1.74 -5.15 8.70
CA ILE A 170 1.91 -4.85 7.27
C ILE A 170 2.77 -3.60 7.05
N ASP A 171 3.39 -3.53 5.90
CA ASP A 171 4.00 -2.31 5.37
C ASP A 171 3.04 -1.65 4.38
N VAL A 172 2.94 -0.33 4.47
CA VAL A 172 2.00 0.46 3.69
C VAL A 172 2.75 1.44 2.80
N ALA A 173 2.57 1.35 1.49
CA ALA A 173 3.18 2.24 0.53
C ALA A 173 2.13 3.05 -0.25
N ALA A 174 2.33 4.37 -0.33
CA ALA A 174 1.47 5.25 -1.10
C ALA A 174 2.16 6.55 -1.52
N ILE A 175 1.53 7.26 -2.44
CA ILE A 175 1.96 8.60 -2.87
C ILE A 175 1.34 9.63 -1.92
N THR A 176 2.17 10.45 -1.30
CA THR A 176 1.73 11.50 -0.37
C THR A 176 0.93 12.61 -1.07
N THR A 177 0.23 13.41 -0.29
CA THR A 177 -0.50 14.58 -0.82
C THR A 177 0.50 15.57 -1.41
N GLY A 178 0.26 15.98 -2.64
CA GLY A 178 1.08 17.00 -3.31
C GLY A 178 0.76 18.41 -2.83
N HIS A 179 1.79 19.21 -2.64
CA HIS A 179 1.69 20.63 -2.25
C HIS A 179 2.35 21.56 -3.27
N GLY A 180 2.87 21.02 -4.38
CA GLY A 180 3.62 21.79 -5.36
C GLY A 180 4.95 22.31 -4.81
N THR A 181 5.47 23.36 -5.43
CA THR A 181 6.70 24.03 -4.99
C THR A 181 6.43 24.83 -3.72
N GLN A 182 7.13 24.49 -2.65
CA GLN A 182 7.01 25.14 -1.36
C GLN A 182 8.34 25.79 -0.94
N GLY A 183 8.22 26.90 -0.21
CA GLY A 183 9.36 27.59 0.36
C GLY A 183 10.05 26.79 1.47
N PRO A 184 11.27 27.18 1.85
CA PRO A 184 12.09 26.42 2.79
C PRO A 184 11.45 26.29 4.18
N VAL A 185 10.69 27.25 4.63
CA VAL A 185 10.01 27.22 5.94
C VAL A 185 9.01 26.07 6.00
N LYS A 186 8.14 25.92 5.00
CA LYS A 186 7.16 24.83 4.96
C LYS A 186 7.79 23.49 4.59
N ARG A 187 8.72 23.50 3.63
CA ARG A 187 9.32 22.27 3.10
C ARG A 187 10.29 21.62 4.06
N TRP A 188 11.09 22.42 4.81
CA TRP A 188 12.15 21.94 5.68
C TRP A 188 11.94 22.26 7.16
N GLY A 189 10.92 23.09 7.48
CA GLY A 189 10.65 23.48 8.86
C GLY A 189 11.69 24.42 9.47
N ILE A 190 12.41 25.20 8.65
CA ILE A 190 13.36 26.17 9.14
C ILE A 190 12.65 27.32 9.86
N ASN A 191 13.32 27.91 10.84
CA ASN A 191 12.79 29.04 11.60
C ASN A 191 12.64 30.28 10.72
N LEU A 192 11.62 31.07 11.01
CA LEU A 192 11.48 32.41 10.45
C LEU A 192 12.58 33.31 11.00
N MET A 193 13.12 34.17 10.14
CA MET A 193 14.05 35.23 10.61
C MET A 193 13.30 36.21 11.49
N LYS A 194 14.01 36.80 12.48
CA LYS A 194 13.46 37.82 13.35
C LYS A 194 13.15 39.10 12.56
N ASN A 195 11.98 39.71 12.80
CA ASN A 195 11.51 40.90 12.10
C ASN A 195 12.54 42.07 12.15
N LYS A 196 13.22 42.22 13.26
CA LYS A 196 14.25 43.31 13.43
C LYS A 196 15.49 43.12 12.57
N HIS A 197 15.77 41.89 12.13
CA HIS A 197 17.01 41.57 11.38
C HIS A 197 16.73 41.24 9.91
N SER A 198 15.46 41.00 9.54
CA SER A 198 15.10 40.78 8.15
C SER A 198 14.55 42.07 7.53
N ARG A 199 15.49 42.91 7.10
CA ARG A 199 15.14 44.07 6.28
C ARG A 199 14.54 43.63 4.97
N GLN A 200 13.56 44.36 4.43
CA GLN A 200 12.90 44.10 3.11
C GLN A 200 12.06 42.84 2.99
N GLY A 201 11.39 42.35 4.04
CA GLY A 201 10.42 41.27 3.93
C GLY A 201 10.99 39.85 3.74
N SER A 202 12.30 39.67 3.95
CA SER A 202 13.00 38.37 3.74
C SER A 202 12.78 37.33 4.86
N LEU A 203 11.66 37.40 5.58
CA LEU A 203 11.38 36.55 6.75
C LEU A 203 11.41 35.06 6.47
N ARG A 204 11.03 34.64 5.27
CA ARG A 204 10.83 33.24 4.89
C ARG A 204 11.95 32.69 4.01
N GLN A 205 13.10 33.33 4.01
CA GLN A 205 14.28 32.89 3.21
C GLN A 205 15.21 32.02 4.03
N VAL A 206 16.02 31.22 3.32
CA VAL A 206 17.19 30.57 3.87
C VAL A 206 18.24 31.66 4.14
N GLY A 207 18.88 31.66 5.27
CA GLY A 207 19.96 32.62 5.55
C GLY A 207 21.18 32.41 4.65
N THR A 208 22.30 32.03 5.25
CA THR A 208 23.53 31.72 4.51
C THR A 208 23.36 30.44 3.70
N LEU A 209 23.80 30.48 2.43
CA LEU A 209 23.75 29.34 1.52
C LEU A 209 24.98 28.44 1.59
N GLY A 210 26.03 28.87 2.29
CA GLY A 210 27.26 28.13 2.45
C GLY A 210 28.50 29.03 2.50
N PRO A 211 29.71 28.46 2.61
CA PRO A 211 30.98 29.17 2.59
C PRO A 211 31.31 29.66 1.18
N TRP A 212 32.34 30.51 1.07
CA TRP A 212 32.86 31.00 -0.22
C TRP A 212 33.43 29.86 -1.08
N THR A 213 34.15 28.94 -0.45
CA THR A 213 34.73 27.76 -1.08
C THR A 213 34.20 26.50 -0.40
N PRO A 214 33.68 25.52 -1.18
CA PRO A 214 33.56 25.44 -2.64
C PRO A 214 32.54 26.43 -3.21
N ALA A 215 32.73 26.92 -4.44
CA ALA A 215 31.91 27.94 -5.10
C ALA A 215 30.57 27.35 -5.65
N HIS A 216 29.96 26.42 -4.94
CA HIS A 216 28.64 25.85 -5.26
C HIS A 216 27.83 25.63 -3.99
N VAL A 217 26.50 25.74 -4.13
CA VAL A 217 25.59 25.50 -3.02
C VAL A 217 25.42 24.01 -2.84
N SER A 218 25.63 23.53 -1.60
CA SER A 218 25.43 22.11 -1.27
C SER A 218 23.98 21.72 -1.41
N TRP A 219 23.72 20.48 -1.85
CA TRP A 219 22.38 19.89 -1.92
C TRP A 219 21.67 19.79 -0.55
N ARG A 220 22.43 19.86 0.54
CA ARG A 220 21.92 19.82 1.92
C ARG A 220 21.29 21.13 2.38
N VAL A 221 21.52 22.23 1.66
CA VAL A 221 20.90 23.52 1.99
C VAL A 221 19.39 23.43 1.82
N PRO A 222 18.60 23.83 2.82
CA PRO A 222 17.15 23.71 2.80
C PRO A 222 16.51 24.75 1.86
N GLN A 223 16.56 24.51 0.56
CA GLN A 223 16.01 25.40 -0.45
C GLN A 223 14.54 25.05 -0.77
N MET A 224 13.87 25.94 -1.50
CA MET A 224 12.54 25.71 -2.07
C MET A 224 12.55 24.54 -3.05
N GLY A 225 11.40 23.93 -3.25
CA GLY A 225 11.23 22.85 -4.23
C GLY A 225 9.91 22.11 -4.03
N GLN A 226 9.74 21.04 -4.80
CA GLN A 226 8.55 20.19 -4.71
C GLN A 226 8.41 19.63 -3.29
N MET A 227 7.20 19.75 -2.74
CA MET A 227 6.80 19.16 -1.46
C MET A 227 5.61 18.25 -1.68
N GLY A 228 5.70 17.02 -1.17
CA GLY A 228 4.68 16.01 -1.36
C GLY A 228 4.66 15.44 -2.78
N TYR A 229 3.65 14.58 -3.06
CA TYR A 229 3.57 13.76 -4.26
C TYR A 229 4.79 12.84 -4.42
N HIS A 230 5.29 12.35 -3.29
CA HIS A 230 6.40 11.41 -3.21
C HIS A 230 5.88 10.06 -2.74
N GLN A 231 6.47 8.98 -3.25
CA GLN A 231 6.23 7.65 -2.71
C GLN A 231 6.85 7.56 -1.32
N ARG A 232 6.06 7.06 -0.37
CA ARG A 232 6.50 6.77 1.00
C ARG A 232 6.04 5.39 1.39
N THR A 233 6.89 4.68 2.11
CA THR A 233 6.56 3.41 2.73
C THR A 233 6.62 3.58 4.24
N GLU A 234 5.51 3.30 4.90
CA GLU A 234 5.42 3.22 6.35
C GLU A 234 5.44 1.76 6.76
N TYR A 235 6.35 1.43 7.65
CA TYR A 235 6.62 0.06 8.05
C TYR A 235 5.87 -0.33 9.32
N ASN A 236 5.62 -1.63 9.49
CA ASN A 236 5.13 -2.24 10.72
C ASN A 236 3.80 -1.63 11.23
N LYS A 237 2.84 -1.41 10.31
CA LYS A 237 1.49 -1.00 10.68
C LYS A 237 0.67 -2.23 11.07
N ARG A 238 -0.04 -2.15 12.21
CA ARG A 238 -0.90 -3.24 12.68
C ARG A 238 -2.30 -3.12 12.07
N ILE A 239 -2.80 -4.23 11.58
CA ILE A 239 -4.19 -4.40 11.20
C ILE A 239 -5.00 -4.61 12.47
N LEU A 240 -6.06 -3.83 12.67
CA LEU A 240 -6.94 -3.97 13.80
C LEU A 240 -8.17 -4.82 13.46
N LYS A 241 -8.77 -4.59 12.30
CA LYS A 241 -9.96 -5.33 11.86
C LYS A 241 -10.04 -5.38 10.35
N ILE A 242 -10.45 -6.52 9.83
CA ILE A 242 -10.90 -6.73 8.45
C ILE A 242 -12.37 -7.12 8.53
N SER A 243 -13.26 -6.42 7.82
CA SER A 243 -14.68 -6.69 7.83
C SER A 243 -15.34 -6.31 6.51
N SER A 244 -16.46 -6.94 6.23
CA SER A 244 -17.37 -6.61 5.13
C SER A 244 -18.59 -5.81 5.57
N ASP A 245 -18.81 -5.68 6.89
CA ASP A 245 -19.93 -4.93 7.45
C ASP A 245 -19.63 -3.42 7.46
N ALA A 246 -20.09 -2.75 6.41
CA ALA A 246 -19.86 -1.33 6.20
C ALA A 246 -20.64 -0.43 7.17
N ASP A 247 -21.73 -0.89 7.74
CA ASP A 247 -22.58 -0.06 8.62
C ASP A 247 -21.89 0.23 9.95
N GLU A 248 -21.02 -0.66 10.38
CA GLU A 248 -20.24 -0.53 11.60
C GLU A 248 -19.23 0.64 11.58
N ILE A 249 -18.76 1.02 10.39
CA ILE A 249 -17.71 2.02 10.23
C ILE A 249 -18.20 3.36 9.67
N ASN A 250 -19.34 3.38 8.98
CA ASN A 250 -19.82 4.57 8.31
C ASN A 250 -20.32 5.64 9.32
N PRO A 251 -19.71 6.83 9.35
CA PRO A 251 -20.23 7.93 10.15
C PRO A 251 -21.51 8.49 9.52
N ALA A 252 -22.36 9.14 10.34
CA ALA A 252 -23.51 9.89 9.86
C ALA A 252 -23.06 10.95 8.84
N GLY A 253 -23.59 10.89 7.61
CA GLY A 253 -23.18 11.72 6.48
C GLY A 253 -21.97 11.23 5.70
N GLY A 254 -21.38 10.09 6.06
CA GLY A 254 -20.22 9.48 5.37
C GLY A 254 -18.88 10.15 5.71
N PHE A 255 -17.80 9.59 5.18
CA PHE A 255 -16.45 10.13 5.35
C PHE A 255 -16.22 11.36 4.48
N THR A 256 -15.57 12.38 5.05
CA THR A 256 -15.23 13.61 4.34
C THR A 256 -14.40 13.33 3.09
N ASN A 257 -14.82 13.87 1.95
CA ASN A 257 -14.20 13.70 0.63
C ASN A 257 -14.20 12.27 0.07
N TYR A 258 -14.91 11.32 0.71
CA TYR A 258 -15.03 9.95 0.21
C TYR A 258 -16.48 9.53 0.01
N GLY A 259 -17.32 9.69 1.02
CA GLY A 259 -18.69 9.22 1.08
C GLY A 259 -18.82 7.97 1.96
N LEU A 260 -19.72 7.06 1.60
CA LEU A 260 -19.97 5.83 2.34
C LEU A 260 -19.09 4.69 1.82
N VAL A 261 -18.56 3.91 2.73
CA VAL A 261 -17.94 2.60 2.45
C VAL A 261 -19.05 1.58 2.19
N ARG A 262 -18.89 0.74 1.19
CA ARG A 262 -19.90 -0.28 0.82
C ARG A 262 -19.32 -1.68 0.64
N GLY A 263 -18.01 -1.78 0.48
CA GLY A 263 -17.29 -3.03 0.30
C GLY A 263 -16.48 -3.44 1.52
N ASN A 264 -15.66 -4.46 1.33
CA ASN A 264 -14.71 -4.91 2.33
C ASN A 264 -13.77 -3.75 2.73
N TYR A 265 -13.47 -3.65 4.00
CA TYR A 265 -12.55 -2.64 4.50
C TYR A 265 -11.57 -3.21 5.53
N ILE A 266 -10.48 -2.50 5.71
CA ILE A 266 -9.44 -2.79 6.68
C ILE A 266 -9.20 -1.56 7.56
N LEU A 267 -9.09 -1.79 8.87
CA LEU A 267 -8.70 -0.78 9.86
C LEU A 267 -7.23 -0.94 10.19
N ILE A 268 -6.46 0.10 9.94
CA ILE A 268 -5.01 0.11 10.21
C ILE A 268 -4.73 1.10 11.34
N LYS A 269 -3.96 0.68 12.33
CA LYS A 269 -3.52 1.52 13.46
C LYS A 269 -2.70 2.71 12.96
N GLY A 270 -3.11 3.92 13.33
CA GLY A 270 -2.42 5.17 13.01
C GLY A 270 -2.74 5.72 11.62
N SER A 271 -1.92 6.63 11.16
CA SER A 271 -2.06 7.29 9.86
C SER A 271 -1.45 6.45 8.74
N VAL A 272 -1.89 6.73 7.51
CA VAL A 272 -1.40 6.15 6.27
C VAL A 272 -1.13 7.29 5.28
N PRO A 273 -0.04 7.29 4.51
CA PRO A 273 0.28 8.36 3.58
C PRO A 273 -0.78 8.52 2.49
N GLY A 274 -0.89 9.72 1.96
CA GLY A 274 -1.80 10.07 0.86
C GLY A 274 -3.16 10.63 1.29
N PRO A 275 -3.84 11.32 0.37
CA PRO A 275 -5.19 11.84 0.57
C PRO A 275 -6.25 10.75 0.48
N SER A 276 -7.49 11.06 0.84
CA SER A 276 -8.64 10.19 0.57
C SER A 276 -8.74 9.85 -0.93
N LYS A 277 -9.27 8.67 -1.25
CA LYS A 277 -9.37 8.09 -2.60
C LYS A 277 -8.05 7.63 -3.23
N ARG A 278 -6.90 7.81 -2.56
CA ARG A 278 -5.59 7.37 -3.06
C ARG A 278 -5.45 5.86 -2.94
N LEU A 279 -4.89 5.24 -3.99
CA LEU A 279 -4.43 3.86 -3.94
C LEU A 279 -3.38 3.69 -2.86
N ILE A 280 -3.59 2.71 -2.01
CA ILE A 280 -2.68 2.28 -0.95
C ILE A 280 -2.25 0.85 -1.28
N ARG A 281 -0.95 0.62 -1.33
CA ARG A 281 -0.38 -0.72 -1.51
C ARG A 281 0.00 -1.27 -0.15
N LEU A 282 -0.49 -2.46 0.14
CA LEU A 282 -0.24 -3.21 1.37
C LEU A 282 0.68 -4.38 1.02
N ARG A 283 1.63 -4.67 1.87
CA ARG A 283 2.48 -5.86 1.71
C ARG A 283 2.83 -6.44 3.08
N GLU A 284 3.26 -7.68 3.09
CA GLU A 284 3.85 -8.29 4.28
C GLU A 284 5.06 -7.50 4.78
N PRO A 285 5.32 -7.49 6.10
CA PRO A 285 6.37 -6.67 6.69
C PRO A 285 7.76 -7.18 6.29
N THR A 286 8.61 -6.29 5.81
CA THR A 286 10.00 -6.63 5.43
C THR A 286 11.00 -6.45 6.57
N ARG A 287 10.64 -5.68 7.61
CA ARG A 287 11.54 -5.33 8.72
C ARG A 287 11.14 -5.96 10.05
N SER A 288 9.92 -6.46 10.17
CA SER A 288 9.45 -7.12 11.38
C SER A 288 9.84 -8.60 11.36
N LYS A 289 10.25 -9.12 12.53
CA LYS A 289 10.43 -10.56 12.75
C LYS A 289 9.12 -11.25 13.11
N VAL A 290 8.09 -10.47 13.45
CA VAL A 290 6.78 -10.95 13.89
C VAL A 290 5.76 -10.56 12.83
N SER A 291 5.04 -11.52 12.32
CA SER A 291 3.99 -11.31 11.30
C SER A 291 2.66 -10.86 11.92
N SER A 292 2.39 -11.25 13.17
CA SER A 292 1.15 -10.90 13.89
C SER A 292 1.42 -10.70 15.38
N ILE A 293 0.73 -9.73 16.00
CA ILE A 293 0.79 -9.46 17.46
C ILE A 293 -0.38 -10.13 18.20
N GLY A 294 -1.30 -10.75 17.49
CA GLY A 294 -2.56 -11.28 18.01
C GLY A 294 -3.76 -10.42 17.62
N GLU A 295 -4.94 -10.96 17.81
CA GLU A 295 -6.18 -10.27 17.46
C GLU A 295 -6.51 -9.20 18.50
N PRO A 296 -6.67 -7.92 18.10
CA PRO A 296 -6.97 -6.85 19.04
C PRO A 296 -8.43 -6.89 19.50
N GLN A 297 -8.66 -6.64 20.78
CA GLN A 297 -10.01 -6.51 21.33
C GLN A 297 -10.53 -5.09 21.14
N ILE A 298 -11.41 -4.90 20.15
CA ILE A 298 -12.05 -3.61 19.86
C ILE A 298 -13.36 -3.54 20.64
N VAL A 299 -13.48 -2.52 21.50
CA VAL A 299 -14.68 -2.28 22.32
C VAL A 299 -15.69 -1.41 21.53
N HIS A 300 -15.19 -0.35 20.87
CA HIS A 300 -16.06 0.59 20.15
C HIS A 300 -15.34 1.22 18.96
N ILE A 301 -16.09 1.39 17.87
CA ILE A 301 -15.64 2.12 16.68
C ILE A 301 -16.42 3.44 16.60
N SER A 302 -15.73 4.56 16.52
CA SER A 302 -16.38 5.85 16.45
C SER A 302 -16.98 6.13 15.07
N THR A 303 -18.30 6.30 15.06
CA THR A 303 -19.10 6.70 13.89
C THR A 303 -19.54 8.16 13.94
N GLN A 304 -18.92 8.98 14.80
CA GLN A 304 -19.23 10.40 14.89
C GLN A 304 -18.96 11.11 13.56
N SER A 305 -19.88 12.03 13.19
CA SER A 305 -19.72 12.84 11.99
C SER A 305 -18.40 13.62 12.03
N LYS A 306 -17.70 13.62 10.91
CA LYS A 306 -16.48 14.42 10.68
C LYS A 306 -16.76 15.63 9.80
N GLN A 307 -18.02 15.81 9.42
CA GLN A 307 -18.50 16.99 8.71
C GLN A 307 -18.90 18.00 9.76
N GLY A 308 -18.14 19.08 9.87
CA GLY A 308 -18.38 20.14 10.84
C GLY A 308 -19.67 20.89 10.62
#